data_ce334781e927963450e66c08f1140c19
#
_entry.id   ce334781e927963450e66c08f1140c19
#
_cell.length_a   1.000
_cell.length_b   1.000
_cell.length_c   1.000
_cell.angle_alpha   90.00
_cell.angle_beta   90.00
_cell.angle_gamma   90.00
#
_symmetry.space_group_name_H-M   'P 1'
#
loop_
_entity.id
_entity.type
_entity.pdbx_description
1 polymer ?
#
loop_
_entity_poly.entity_id
_entity_poly.type
_entity_poly.pdbx_seq_one_letter_code
_entity_poly.pdbx_strand_id
1 'polypeptide(L)'
;MKIMISSNMHNFLDDLKWQIEAGIDEALSNSPLNFSEDSTKKENKKIENISSANLDQLKNFNDLYEYLANSIDCELKNISKNLNKTQGNLNSKIMIITNIPSPEEDKEGKVLVGKSYDLFINILSSINLSLDSICYTPVIPWKTPGERDLNEVEIDLLLPFIKKQIEIINPKILIFLGADPLKYILQKDDGILNSRGSFLHYKN
;
A
#
# COMPACT_ATOMS: atom_id res chain seq x y z
N MET A 1 59.31 9.31 -26.98
CA MET A 1 57.89 9.45 -27.27
C MET A 1 57.25 10.15 -26.07
N LYS A 2 57.05 11.46 -26.17
CA LYS A 2 56.47 12.30 -25.11
C LYS A 2 54.95 12.23 -25.22
N ILE A 3 54.29 11.65 -24.23
CA ILE A 3 52.85 11.65 -24.15
C ILE A 3 52.44 13.05 -23.69
N MET A 4 51.84 13.82 -24.56
CA MET A 4 51.18 15.08 -24.19
C MET A 4 49.86 14.70 -23.45
N ILE A 5 49.89 14.79 -22.14
CA ILE A 5 48.67 14.78 -21.33
C ILE A 5 48.02 16.15 -21.52
N SER A 6 46.86 16.16 -22.13
CA SER A 6 46.07 17.35 -22.46
C SER A 6 45.77 18.14 -21.17
N SER A 7 45.96 19.45 -21.20
CA SER A 7 45.67 20.42 -20.13
C SER A 7 44.18 20.35 -19.64
N ASN A 8 43.30 19.79 -20.43
CA ASN A 8 41.89 19.62 -20.09
C ASN A 8 41.62 18.56 -19.01
N MET A 9 42.51 17.57 -18.84
CA MET A 9 42.31 16.50 -17.86
C MET A 9 42.69 16.94 -16.44
N HIS A 10 43.56 17.94 -16.31
CA HIS A 10 43.93 18.49 -15.00
C HIS A 10 42.80 19.36 -14.42
N ASN A 11 42.13 20.16 -15.25
CA ASN A 11 40.99 20.96 -14.83
C ASN A 11 39.80 20.09 -14.41
N PHE A 12 39.52 18.99 -15.10
CA PHE A 12 38.40 18.09 -14.78
C PHE A 12 38.59 17.39 -13.43
N LEU A 13 39.81 17.00 -13.08
CA LEU A 13 40.07 16.36 -11.78
C LEU A 13 39.96 17.37 -10.61
N ASP A 14 40.37 18.62 -10.84
CA ASP A 14 40.25 19.66 -9.83
C ASP A 14 38.80 20.11 -9.64
N ASP A 15 38.01 20.15 -10.70
CA ASP A 15 36.55 20.40 -10.63
C ASP A 15 35.84 19.28 -9.86
N LEU A 16 36.18 18.01 -10.09
CA LEU A 16 35.61 16.89 -9.33
C LEU A 16 35.99 16.91 -7.85
N LYS A 17 37.22 17.28 -7.51
CA LYS A 17 37.66 17.42 -6.12
C LYS A 17 36.89 18.52 -5.41
N TRP A 18 36.70 19.66 -6.06
CA TRP A 18 35.92 20.77 -5.53
C TRP A 18 34.45 20.37 -5.27
N GLN A 19 33.86 19.60 -6.18
CA GLN A 19 32.48 19.10 -5.99
C GLN A 19 32.38 18.17 -4.78
N ILE A 20 33.34 17.26 -4.60
CA ILE A 20 33.39 16.36 -3.44
C ILE A 20 33.58 17.15 -2.13
N GLU A 21 34.48 18.14 -2.12
CA GLU A 21 34.71 18.99 -0.95
C GLU A 21 33.51 19.89 -0.63
N ALA A 22 32.71 20.26 -1.63
CA ALA A 22 31.46 20.99 -1.48
C ALA A 22 30.28 20.11 -1.04
N GLY A 23 30.51 18.79 -0.87
CA GLY A 23 29.45 17.84 -0.44
C GLY A 23 28.48 17.42 -1.55
N ILE A 24 28.89 17.61 -2.82
CA ILE A 24 28.09 17.16 -3.98
C ILE A 24 28.52 15.73 -4.29
N ASP A 25 27.67 14.76 -4.01
CA ASP A 25 27.89 13.33 -4.20
C ASP A 25 27.21 12.76 -5.46
N GLU A 26 26.45 13.60 -6.19
CA GLU A 26 25.78 13.21 -7.43
C GLU A 26 26.44 13.86 -8.66
N ALA A 27 26.71 13.06 -9.70
CA ALA A 27 27.20 13.56 -10.97
C ALA A 27 26.05 14.19 -11.78
N LEU A 28 26.07 15.50 -11.92
CA LEU A 28 25.13 16.23 -12.77
C LEU A 28 25.58 16.20 -14.23
N SER A 29 24.65 15.95 -15.16
CA SER A 29 24.93 16.03 -16.60
C SER A 29 25.09 17.49 -17.02
N ASN A 30 25.87 17.73 -18.10
CA ASN A 30 26.06 19.08 -18.67
C ASN A 30 24.84 19.67 -19.36
N SER A 31 23.73 18.92 -19.42
CA SER A 31 22.46 19.40 -19.94
C SER A 31 21.44 19.45 -18.79
N PRO A 32 20.60 20.50 -18.74
CA PRO A 32 19.52 20.55 -17.73
C PRO A 32 18.64 19.32 -17.85
N LEU A 33 18.33 18.69 -16.72
CA LEU A 33 17.32 17.64 -16.67
C LEU A 33 15.96 18.27 -16.98
N ASN A 34 15.40 17.91 -18.14
CA ASN A 34 14.06 18.34 -18.54
C ASN A 34 13.03 17.48 -17.82
N PHE A 35 12.68 17.85 -16.59
CA PHE A 35 11.63 17.19 -15.81
C PHE A 35 10.23 17.30 -16.47
N SER A 36 10.07 18.20 -17.44
CA SER A 36 8.80 18.36 -18.17
C SER A 36 8.61 17.39 -19.35
N GLU A 37 9.67 16.74 -19.84
CA GLU A 37 9.57 15.81 -20.98
C GLU A 37 9.58 14.33 -20.55
N ASP A 38 10.12 14.00 -19.36
CA ASP A 38 10.16 12.61 -18.89
C ASP A 38 8.87 12.14 -18.18
N SER A 39 7.94 13.05 -17.89
CA SER A 39 6.64 12.67 -17.34
C SER A 39 5.68 12.07 -18.36
N THR A 40 6.04 12.06 -19.67
CA THR A 40 5.15 11.55 -20.73
C THR A 40 5.66 10.34 -21.50
N LYS A 41 6.85 9.79 -21.12
CA LYS A 41 7.38 8.56 -21.73
C LYS A 41 7.71 7.46 -20.69
N LYS A 42 6.98 7.35 -19.60
CA LYS A 42 6.69 6.01 -19.09
C LYS A 42 5.76 5.41 -20.12
N GLU A 43 6.31 4.51 -20.94
CA GLU A 43 5.48 3.62 -21.72
C GLU A 43 4.31 3.23 -20.84
N ASN A 44 3.11 3.56 -21.28
CA ASN A 44 1.90 2.91 -20.83
C ASN A 44 2.10 1.42 -21.15
N LYS A 45 2.87 0.71 -20.33
CA LYS A 45 2.65 -0.71 -20.17
C LYS A 45 1.18 -0.77 -19.86
N LYS A 46 0.43 -1.24 -20.85
CA LYS A 46 -0.99 -1.54 -20.72
C LYS A 46 -1.12 -2.22 -19.37
N ILE A 47 -1.56 -1.46 -18.36
CA ILE A 47 -2.06 -2.05 -17.14
C ILE A 47 -3.18 -2.90 -17.69
N GLU A 48 -2.97 -4.20 -17.74
CA GLU A 48 -4.06 -5.10 -18.03
C GLU A 48 -5.06 -4.78 -16.94
N ASN A 49 -6.08 -4.03 -17.36
CA ASN A 49 -7.19 -3.68 -16.49
C ASN A 49 -7.52 -4.97 -15.76
N ILE A 50 -7.44 -4.96 -14.42
CA ILE A 50 -7.94 -6.05 -13.63
C ILE A 50 -9.34 -6.25 -14.17
N SER A 51 -9.53 -7.23 -15.04
CA SER A 51 -10.86 -7.48 -15.55
C SER A 51 -11.61 -7.96 -14.32
N SER A 52 -12.59 -7.18 -13.87
CA SER A 52 -13.51 -7.56 -12.80
C SER A 52 -14.01 -9.00 -13.01
N ALA A 53 -14.11 -9.43 -14.27
CA ALA A 53 -14.41 -10.79 -14.67
C ALA A 53 -13.46 -11.87 -14.10
N ASN A 54 -12.17 -11.56 -13.89
CA ASN A 54 -11.24 -12.53 -13.29
C ASN A 54 -11.40 -12.61 -11.77
N LEU A 55 -11.68 -11.47 -11.11
CA LEU A 55 -11.93 -11.44 -9.66
C LEU A 55 -13.24 -12.11 -9.30
N ASP A 56 -14.28 -11.98 -10.15
CA ASP A 56 -15.60 -12.59 -9.90
C ASP A 56 -15.55 -14.12 -9.85
N GLN A 57 -14.59 -14.74 -10.53
CA GLN A 57 -14.38 -16.19 -10.52
C GLN A 57 -13.70 -16.70 -9.26
N LEU A 58 -13.03 -15.85 -8.51
CA LEU A 58 -12.30 -16.22 -7.30
C LEU A 58 -13.27 -16.36 -6.14
N LYS A 59 -13.36 -17.58 -5.59
CA LYS A 59 -14.31 -17.92 -4.52
C LYS A 59 -13.64 -18.18 -3.17
N ASN A 60 -12.32 -18.25 -3.13
CA ASN A 60 -11.61 -18.51 -1.89
C ASN A 60 -10.43 -17.54 -1.71
N PHE A 61 -9.95 -17.44 -0.47
CA PHE A 61 -8.87 -16.52 -0.09
C PHE A 61 -7.52 -16.89 -0.69
N ASN A 62 -7.22 -18.18 -0.87
CA ASN A 62 -5.92 -18.60 -1.40
C ASN A 62 -5.79 -18.15 -2.85
N ASP A 63 -6.80 -18.42 -3.69
CA ASP A 63 -6.81 -17.99 -5.08
C ASP A 63 -6.73 -16.46 -5.20
N LEU A 64 -7.43 -15.74 -4.29
CA LEU A 64 -7.41 -14.28 -4.26
C LEU A 64 -6.01 -13.75 -3.97
N TYR A 65 -5.31 -14.30 -2.98
CA TYR A 65 -3.95 -13.86 -2.65
C TYR A 65 -2.91 -14.32 -3.66
N GLU A 66 -3.07 -15.48 -4.28
CA GLU A 66 -2.22 -15.92 -5.39
C GLU A 66 -2.40 -15.01 -6.61
N TYR A 67 -3.62 -14.64 -6.94
CA TYR A 67 -3.91 -13.69 -8.00
C TYR A 67 -3.27 -12.31 -7.70
N LEU A 68 -3.42 -11.80 -6.48
CA LEU A 68 -2.80 -10.56 -6.04
C LEU A 68 -1.26 -10.62 -6.16
N ALA A 69 -0.66 -11.74 -5.74
CA ALA A 69 0.78 -11.90 -5.75
C ALA A 69 1.37 -12.06 -7.16
N ASN A 70 0.65 -12.70 -8.08
CA ASN A 70 1.20 -13.10 -9.38
C ASN A 70 0.72 -12.24 -10.54
N SER A 71 -0.51 -11.73 -10.48
CA SER A 71 -1.17 -11.09 -11.63
C SER A 71 -1.18 -9.56 -11.55
N ILE A 72 -0.82 -8.97 -10.40
CA ILE A 72 -0.83 -7.52 -10.24
C ILE A 72 0.58 -6.96 -10.29
N ASP A 73 0.78 -6.07 -11.25
CA ASP A 73 1.96 -5.21 -11.33
C ASP A 73 1.67 -3.90 -10.59
N CYS A 74 1.97 -3.88 -9.30
CA CYS A 74 1.79 -2.73 -8.42
C CYS A 74 3.13 -2.34 -7.80
N GLU A 75 3.46 -1.05 -7.88
CA GLU A 75 4.71 -0.54 -7.32
C GLU A 75 4.82 -0.80 -5.81
N LEU A 76 3.70 -0.73 -5.09
CA LEU A 76 3.66 -1.00 -3.64
C LEU A 76 4.12 -2.41 -3.29
N LYS A 77 3.86 -3.40 -4.15
CA LYS A 77 4.33 -4.77 -3.98
C LYS A 77 5.86 -4.86 -3.96
N ASN A 78 6.53 -4.06 -4.81
CA ASN A 78 7.99 -4.08 -4.94
C ASN A 78 8.69 -3.34 -3.79
N ILE A 79 8.00 -2.41 -3.14
CA ILE A 79 8.52 -1.59 -2.05
C ILE A 79 8.26 -2.24 -0.69
N SER A 80 7.14 -2.94 -0.54
CA SER A 80 6.76 -3.59 0.71
C SER A 80 7.57 -4.86 0.95
N LYS A 81 7.87 -5.13 2.22
CA LYS A 81 8.61 -6.33 2.65
C LYS A 81 7.71 -7.55 2.69
N ASN A 82 6.48 -7.37 3.11
CA ASN A 82 5.53 -8.43 3.32
C ASN A 82 4.16 -8.10 2.72
N LEU A 83 3.42 -9.16 2.41
CA LEU A 83 2.01 -9.10 2.08
C LEU A 83 1.20 -9.25 3.37
N ASN A 84 0.54 -8.19 3.82
CA ASN A 84 -0.32 -8.22 5.00
C ASN A 84 -1.67 -8.88 4.66
N LYS A 85 -1.78 -10.14 5.01
CA LYS A 85 -2.98 -10.94 4.73
C LYS A 85 -4.03 -10.77 5.82
N THR A 86 -5.27 -11.06 5.46
CA THR A 86 -6.39 -11.20 6.40
C THR A 86 -6.07 -12.21 7.49
N GLN A 87 -6.41 -11.88 8.71
CA GLN A 87 -6.18 -12.69 9.92
C GLN A 87 -7.49 -12.95 10.66
N GLY A 88 -7.45 -13.92 11.59
CA GLY A 88 -8.61 -14.34 12.34
C GLY A 88 -9.47 -15.37 11.61
N ASN A 89 -10.76 -15.42 11.93
CA ASN A 89 -11.69 -16.41 11.41
C ASN A 89 -12.36 -15.94 10.12
N LEU A 90 -12.00 -16.55 8.98
CA LEU A 90 -12.56 -16.21 7.67
C LEU A 90 -14.08 -16.50 7.52
N ASN A 91 -14.66 -17.28 8.44
CA ASN A 91 -16.11 -17.56 8.47
C ASN A 91 -16.84 -16.68 9.51
N SER A 92 -16.19 -15.60 9.95
CA SER A 92 -16.73 -14.71 10.97
C SER A 92 -17.91 -13.87 10.43
N LYS A 93 -18.86 -13.59 11.32
CA LYS A 93 -19.92 -12.61 11.05
C LYS A 93 -19.48 -11.16 11.27
N ILE A 94 -18.31 -10.95 11.84
CA ILE A 94 -17.72 -9.64 12.12
C ILE A 94 -16.41 -9.53 11.37
N MET A 95 -16.34 -8.55 10.49
CA MET A 95 -15.09 -8.22 9.78
C MET A 95 -14.66 -6.81 10.15
N ILE A 96 -13.38 -6.68 10.46
CA ILE A 96 -12.75 -5.42 10.84
C ILE A 96 -11.75 -5.05 9.77
N ILE A 97 -11.85 -3.83 9.24
CA ILE A 97 -10.91 -3.30 8.25
C ILE A 97 -10.11 -2.18 8.90
N THR A 98 -8.79 -2.34 8.89
CA THR A 98 -7.84 -1.37 9.45
C THR A 98 -7.29 -0.45 8.38
N ASN A 99 -6.50 0.54 8.77
CA ASN A 99 -5.81 1.46 7.87
C ASN A 99 -4.83 0.73 6.92
N ILE A 100 -4.18 1.50 6.07
CA ILE A 100 -3.00 1.09 5.29
C ILE A 100 -1.94 0.57 6.26
N PRO A 101 -1.22 -0.53 5.93
CA PRO A 101 -0.21 -1.09 6.83
C PRO A 101 0.89 -0.09 7.20
N SER A 102 1.21 0.00 8.47
CA SER A 102 2.34 0.75 8.99
C SER A 102 3.68 0.08 8.64
N PRO A 103 4.82 0.77 8.79
CA PRO A 103 6.15 0.18 8.61
C PRO A 103 6.42 -1.03 9.49
N GLU A 104 5.89 -1.05 10.72
CA GLU A 104 6.02 -2.16 11.66
C GLU A 104 5.18 -3.37 11.21
N GLU A 105 3.95 -3.13 10.77
CA GLU A 105 3.07 -4.17 10.23
C GLU A 105 3.65 -4.79 8.95
N ASP A 106 4.19 -3.96 8.05
CA ASP A 106 4.89 -4.44 6.85
C ASP A 106 6.13 -5.26 7.19
N LYS A 107 6.88 -4.87 8.23
CA LYS A 107 8.07 -5.60 8.69
C LYS A 107 7.72 -6.98 9.25
N GLU A 108 6.62 -7.08 9.99
CA GLU A 108 6.17 -8.33 10.62
C GLU A 108 5.24 -9.18 9.74
N GLY A 109 4.67 -8.59 8.69
CA GLY A 109 3.66 -9.24 7.84
C GLY A 109 2.35 -9.52 8.58
N LYS A 110 2.03 -8.71 9.58
CA LYS A 110 0.85 -8.88 10.45
C LYS A 110 0.02 -7.61 10.46
N VAL A 111 -1.27 -7.80 10.65
CA VAL A 111 -2.23 -6.72 10.85
C VAL A 111 -2.28 -6.38 12.32
N LEU A 112 -2.09 -5.12 12.66
CA LEU A 112 -1.94 -4.62 14.01
C LEU A 112 -0.76 -5.27 14.75
N VAL A 113 0.19 -4.47 15.19
CA VAL A 113 1.37 -4.95 15.91
C VAL A 113 1.65 -4.06 17.12
N GLY A 114 2.43 -4.59 18.09
CA GLY A 114 2.86 -3.87 19.28
C GLY A 114 1.68 -3.33 20.08
N LYS A 115 1.77 -2.08 20.53
CA LYS A 115 0.76 -1.45 21.40
C LYS A 115 -0.64 -1.39 20.77
N SER A 116 -0.73 -1.25 19.47
CA SER A 116 -2.03 -1.22 18.76
C SER A 116 -2.71 -2.59 18.82
N TYR A 117 -1.94 -3.65 18.71
CA TYR A 117 -2.43 -5.02 18.88
C TYR A 117 -2.90 -5.29 20.31
N ASP A 118 -2.10 -4.90 21.32
CA ASP A 118 -2.45 -5.07 22.73
C ASP A 118 -3.75 -4.33 23.07
N LEU A 119 -3.89 -3.09 22.60
CA LEU A 119 -5.12 -2.31 22.76
C LEU A 119 -6.31 -3.01 22.10
N PHE A 120 -6.12 -3.50 20.87
CA PHE A 120 -7.15 -4.20 20.12
C PHE A 120 -7.65 -5.44 20.85
N ILE A 121 -6.75 -6.27 21.39
CA ILE A 121 -7.10 -7.44 22.21
C ILE A 121 -7.89 -7.04 23.45
N ASN A 122 -7.46 -5.99 24.14
CA ASN A 122 -8.15 -5.50 25.34
C ASN A 122 -9.57 -5.01 25.01
N ILE A 123 -9.76 -4.30 23.89
CA ILE A 123 -11.07 -3.88 23.42
C ILE A 123 -11.96 -5.09 23.14
N LEU A 124 -11.47 -6.08 22.39
CA LEU A 124 -12.23 -7.28 22.08
C LEU A 124 -12.64 -8.02 23.37
N SER A 125 -11.71 -8.18 24.30
CA SER A 125 -11.96 -8.85 25.58
C SER A 125 -13.02 -8.12 26.41
N SER A 126 -13.05 -6.79 26.38
CA SER A 126 -14.03 -5.98 27.11
C SER A 126 -15.48 -6.17 26.64
N ILE A 127 -15.65 -6.63 25.40
CA ILE A 127 -16.96 -6.93 24.79
C ILE A 127 -17.18 -8.44 24.61
N ASN A 128 -16.40 -9.28 25.30
CA ASN A 128 -16.45 -10.74 25.23
C ASN A 128 -16.26 -11.32 23.81
N LEU A 129 -15.45 -10.68 22.98
CA LEU A 129 -14.99 -11.20 21.70
C LEU A 129 -13.56 -11.70 21.78
N SER A 130 -13.25 -12.71 20.98
CA SER A 130 -11.89 -13.22 20.78
C SER A 130 -11.47 -13.10 19.33
N LEU A 131 -10.18 -13.26 19.04
CA LEU A 131 -9.66 -13.26 17.67
C LEU A 131 -10.32 -14.35 16.81
N ASP A 132 -10.68 -15.49 17.40
CA ASP A 132 -11.34 -16.58 16.69
C ASP A 132 -12.79 -16.27 16.31
N SER A 133 -13.38 -15.23 16.90
CA SER A 133 -14.75 -14.79 16.62
C SER A 133 -14.84 -13.71 15.55
N ILE A 134 -13.72 -13.15 15.13
CA ILE A 134 -13.63 -12.03 14.19
C ILE A 134 -12.67 -12.33 13.03
N CYS A 135 -12.82 -11.58 11.96
CA CYS A 135 -11.87 -11.48 10.87
C CYS A 135 -11.37 -10.04 10.79
N TYR A 136 -10.08 -9.83 10.57
CA TYR A 136 -9.52 -8.48 10.44
C TYR A 136 -8.44 -8.42 9.36
N THR A 137 -8.41 -7.29 8.63
CA THR A 137 -7.58 -7.10 7.45
C THR A 137 -7.24 -5.61 7.27
N PRO A 138 -6.10 -5.25 6.70
CA PRO A 138 -5.88 -3.88 6.28
C PRO A 138 -6.70 -3.55 5.03
N VAL A 139 -6.96 -2.26 4.79
CA VAL A 139 -7.70 -1.79 3.60
C VAL A 139 -7.00 -2.13 2.29
N ILE A 140 -5.68 -2.19 2.30
CA ILE A 140 -4.83 -2.70 1.23
C ILE A 140 -3.71 -3.57 1.82
N PRO A 141 -3.16 -4.53 1.04
CA PRO A 141 -2.24 -5.53 1.59
C PRO A 141 -0.80 -5.04 1.74
N TRP A 142 -0.44 -3.90 1.18
CA TRP A 142 0.91 -3.35 1.15
C TRP A 142 0.96 -1.94 1.72
N LYS A 143 2.08 -1.57 2.34
CA LYS A 143 2.29 -0.21 2.82
C LYS A 143 2.53 0.78 1.67
N THR A 144 2.27 2.06 1.91
CA THR A 144 2.66 3.15 1.00
C THR A 144 4.00 3.77 1.41
N PRO A 145 4.81 4.26 0.46
CA PRO A 145 6.03 4.99 0.75
C PRO A 145 5.74 6.25 1.57
N GLY A 146 6.45 6.41 2.71
CA GLY A 146 6.28 7.59 3.56
C GLY A 146 4.85 7.76 4.12
N GLU A 147 4.07 6.68 4.21
CA GLU A 147 2.69 6.68 4.73
C GLU A 147 1.76 7.66 3.97
N ARG A 148 2.04 7.88 2.68
CA ARG A 148 1.21 8.73 1.83
C ARG A 148 -0.13 8.07 1.50
N ASP A 149 -1.08 8.89 1.12
CA ASP A 149 -2.34 8.43 0.52
C ASP A 149 -2.10 7.60 -0.75
N LEU A 150 -3.06 6.75 -1.08
CA LEU A 150 -3.08 6.02 -2.35
C LEU A 150 -3.31 6.98 -3.51
N ASN A 151 -2.61 6.74 -4.61
CA ASN A 151 -2.92 7.39 -5.89
C ASN A 151 -4.08 6.69 -6.61
N GLU A 152 -4.62 7.32 -7.65
CA GLU A 152 -5.77 6.80 -8.39
C GLU A 152 -5.52 5.40 -8.98
N VAL A 153 -4.31 5.15 -9.50
CA VAL A 153 -3.93 3.85 -10.07
C VAL A 153 -3.93 2.75 -8.99
N GLU A 154 -3.37 3.05 -7.81
CA GLU A 154 -3.34 2.13 -6.68
C GLU A 154 -4.75 1.84 -6.14
N ILE A 155 -5.60 2.87 -6.12
CA ILE A 155 -7.02 2.74 -5.74
C ILE A 155 -7.73 1.79 -6.70
N ASP A 156 -7.63 2.02 -8.00
CA ASP A 156 -8.29 1.20 -9.02
C ASP A 156 -7.79 -0.24 -9.02
N LEU A 157 -6.50 -0.45 -8.72
CA LEU A 157 -5.89 -1.77 -8.67
C LEU A 157 -6.24 -2.55 -7.39
N LEU A 158 -6.28 -1.91 -6.23
CA LEU A 158 -6.31 -2.61 -4.95
C LEU A 158 -7.67 -2.64 -4.28
N LEU A 159 -8.53 -1.61 -4.47
CA LEU A 159 -9.86 -1.62 -3.88
C LEU A 159 -10.75 -2.79 -4.33
N PRO A 160 -10.70 -3.28 -5.57
CA PRO A 160 -11.46 -4.47 -5.95
C PRO A 160 -11.16 -5.69 -5.07
N PHE A 161 -9.92 -5.81 -4.54
CA PHE A 161 -9.54 -6.92 -3.66
C PHE A 161 -10.21 -6.87 -2.31
N ILE A 162 -10.19 -5.72 -1.62
CA ILE A 162 -10.87 -5.61 -0.33
C ILE A 162 -12.38 -5.78 -0.48
N LYS A 163 -12.97 -5.28 -1.57
CA LYS A 163 -14.38 -5.51 -1.89
C LYS A 163 -14.68 -7.00 -2.11
N LYS A 164 -13.80 -7.71 -2.80
CA LYS A 164 -13.93 -9.16 -3.00
C LYS A 164 -13.74 -9.95 -1.72
N GLN A 165 -12.83 -9.54 -0.83
CA GLN A 165 -12.68 -10.15 0.49
C GLN A 165 -13.96 -10.00 1.32
N ILE A 166 -14.58 -8.81 1.33
CA ILE A 166 -15.85 -8.58 2.01
C ILE A 166 -16.95 -9.48 1.44
N GLU A 167 -16.99 -9.64 0.10
CA GLU A 167 -17.95 -10.52 -0.57
C GLU A 167 -17.78 -11.99 -0.17
N ILE A 168 -16.52 -12.49 -0.16
CA ILE A 168 -16.22 -13.89 0.20
C ILE A 168 -16.55 -14.17 1.67
N ILE A 169 -16.21 -13.27 2.60
CA ILE A 169 -16.51 -13.41 4.03
C ILE A 169 -18.01 -13.23 4.29
N ASN A 170 -18.65 -12.34 3.54
CA ASN A 170 -20.06 -11.98 3.70
C ASN A 170 -20.44 -11.68 5.17
N PRO A 171 -19.73 -10.74 5.83
CA PRO A 171 -19.93 -10.46 7.24
C PRO A 171 -21.29 -9.77 7.46
N LYS A 172 -21.90 -9.98 8.65
CA LYS A 172 -23.09 -9.23 9.07
C LYS A 172 -22.76 -7.84 9.59
N ILE A 173 -21.56 -7.70 10.16
CA ILE A 173 -21.08 -6.45 10.74
C ILE A 173 -19.69 -6.17 10.15
N LEU A 174 -19.56 -4.98 9.57
CA LEU A 174 -18.31 -4.46 9.04
C LEU A 174 -17.90 -3.27 9.90
N ILE A 175 -16.69 -3.34 10.49
CA ILE A 175 -16.17 -2.30 11.36
C ILE A 175 -14.95 -1.68 10.68
N PHE A 176 -14.94 -0.36 10.54
CA PHE A 176 -13.80 0.39 10.04
C PHE A 176 -13.00 0.98 11.20
N LEU A 177 -11.74 0.58 11.32
CA LEU A 177 -10.79 1.12 12.28
C LEU A 177 -9.85 2.10 11.58
N GLY A 178 -10.18 3.39 11.65
CA GLY A 178 -9.36 4.46 11.10
C GLY A 178 -9.99 5.18 9.92
N ALA A 179 -9.26 6.13 9.36
CA ALA A 179 -9.74 7.02 8.30
C ALA A 179 -9.70 6.36 6.91
N ASP A 180 -8.69 5.53 6.64
CA ASP A 180 -8.48 4.95 5.30
C ASP A 180 -9.63 4.06 4.84
N PRO A 181 -10.17 3.13 5.66
CA PRO A 181 -11.31 2.33 5.25
C PRO A 181 -12.55 3.20 4.95
N LEU A 182 -12.77 4.26 5.72
CA LEU A 182 -13.86 5.20 5.49
C LEU A 182 -13.68 5.93 4.15
N LYS A 183 -12.50 6.44 3.90
CA LYS A 183 -12.14 7.18 2.70
C LYS A 183 -12.25 6.32 1.45
N TYR A 184 -11.58 5.15 1.45
CA TYR A 184 -11.45 4.34 0.24
C TYR A 184 -12.64 3.40 -0.02
N ILE A 185 -13.25 2.82 1.01
CA ILE A 185 -14.34 1.86 0.81
C ILE A 185 -15.70 2.56 0.69
N LEU A 186 -15.97 3.53 1.57
CA LEU A 186 -17.22 4.29 1.55
C LEU A 186 -17.17 5.56 0.71
N GLN A 187 -15.98 5.94 0.23
CA GLN A 187 -15.76 7.16 -0.56
C GLN A 187 -16.30 8.42 0.13
N LYS A 188 -16.09 8.50 1.47
CA LYS A 188 -16.51 9.62 2.29
C LYS A 188 -15.32 10.45 2.70
N ASP A 189 -15.38 11.74 2.38
CA ASP A 189 -14.37 12.74 2.72
C ASP A 189 -14.68 13.54 4.01
N ASP A 190 -15.79 13.22 4.67
CA ASP A 190 -16.27 13.96 5.88
C ASP A 190 -15.31 13.86 7.09
N GLY A 191 -14.27 13.07 6.96
CA GLY A 191 -13.31 12.79 8.02
C GLY A 191 -13.85 11.85 9.09
N ILE A 192 -12.94 11.15 9.75
CA ILE A 192 -13.30 10.13 10.74
C ILE A 192 -13.99 10.73 11.97
N LEU A 193 -13.66 11.95 12.35
CA LEU A 193 -14.25 12.58 13.53
C LEU A 193 -15.75 12.82 13.40
N ASN A 194 -16.23 13.12 12.19
CA ASN A 194 -17.65 13.33 11.92
C ASN A 194 -18.42 12.03 11.70
N SER A 195 -17.73 10.98 11.29
CA SER A 195 -18.34 9.68 10.92
C SER A 195 -18.27 8.63 12.03
N ARG A 196 -17.36 8.80 13.02
CA ARG A 196 -17.15 7.82 14.09
C ARG A 196 -18.42 7.61 14.92
N GLY A 197 -18.68 6.36 15.31
CA GLY A 197 -19.85 6.02 16.09
C GLY A 197 -21.16 5.99 15.31
N SER A 198 -21.12 6.25 14.00
CA SER A 198 -22.31 6.18 13.13
C SER A 198 -22.47 4.77 12.55
N PHE A 199 -23.70 4.32 12.42
CA PHE A 199 -24.05 3.11 11.68
C PHE A 199 -24.35 3.48 10.23
N LEU A 200 -23.74 2.75 9.31
CA LEU A 200 -23.88 2.95 7.87
C LEU A 200 -24.25 1.63 7.21
N HIS A 201 -25.03 1.69 6.14
CA HIS A 201 -25.31 0.52 5.32
C HIS A 201 -24.23 0.37 4.26
N TYR A 202 -23.62 -0.79 4.18
CA TYR A 202 -22.65 -1.15 3.15
C TYR A 202 -23.28 -2.20 2.25
N LYS A 203 -23.58 -1.82 1.00
CA LYS A 203 -24.23 -2.65 -0.03
C LYS A 203 -25.51 -3.37 0.46
N ASN A 204 -26.56 -3.23 -0.29
CA ASN A 204 -27.67 -4.16 -0.31
C ASN A 204 -27.43 -5.24 -1.33
#